data_e54fb793ed10b188644a0a0ad8682b1b
#
_entry.id   e54fb793ed10b188644a0a0ad8682b1b
#
_cell.length_a   1.000
_cell.length_b   1.000
_cell.length_c   1.000
_cell.angle_alpha   90.00
_cell.angle_beta   90.00
_cell.angle_gamma   90.00
#
_symmetry.space_group_name_H-M   'P 1'
#
loop_
_entity.id
_entity.type
_entity.pdbx_description
1 polymer ?
#
loop_
_entity_poly.entity_id
_entity_poly.type
_entity_poly.pdbx_seq_one_letter_code
_entity_poly.pdbx_strand_id
1 'polypeptide(L)'
;MVFTDATEPDNPIIFANDSFLSLTGYDREEALGKSFNFLMAHGADAEALARIEAEFDGSSSGGTEVLYRRKDGSEFWAAVFISPVRDASGDIIQYFASFADLTKHKEDEVRSRMLIDELNHRFKNTLSTVQSIVWQTLRTTTDPMAIRQSIESRLFALSRSHDLLTREKWESAGLLDIAHDALEPFGVSGGRADRIMITGENIRFPPKAALAISIAFNELATNAMKYGALSNAAGSILIEWTTETAPAGKRLLLSWTEKGGPPVTPPAHGGFGSRVLERGLAHELDGTVHLDYRPDGLVCTMDIPLPRGARGG
;
A
#
# COMPACT_ATOMS: atom_id res chain seq x y z
N MET A 1 -14.66 13.40 -36.32
CA MET A 1 -15.50 14.59 -36.50
C MET A 1 -16.77 14.21 -37.27
N VAL A 2 -17.84 14.96 -37.03
CA VAL A 2 -19.10 14.85 -37.75
C VAL A 2 -19.62 16.23 -38.12
N PHE A 3 -20.49 16.28 -39.13
CA PHE A 3 -21.36 17.44 -39.41
C PHE A 3 -22.81 16.98 -39.27
N THR A 4 -23.62 17.86 -38.72
CA THR A 4 -25.07 17.63 -38.58
C THR A 4 -25.84 18.72 -39.36
N ASP A 5 -27.07 18.42 -39.72
CA ASP A 5 -27.98 19.37 -40.36
C ASP A 5 -28.79 20.11 -39.29
N ALA A 6 -28.53 21.39 -39.11
CA ALA A 6 -29.23 22.23 -38.14
C ALA A 6 -30.65 22.65 -38.59
N THR A 7 -31.00 22.41 -39.84
CA THR A 7 -32.32 22.76 -40.39
C THR A 7 -33.36 21.64 -40.20
N GLU A 8 -32.88 20.44 -39.89
CA GLU A 8 -33.73 19.30 -39.64
C GLU A 8 -33.92 19.04 -38.13
N PRO A 9 -35.07 18.49 -37.72
CA PRO A 9 -35.29 18.09 -36.31
C PRO A 9 -34.21 17.09 -35.85
N ASP A 10 -33.83 17.20 -34.56
CA ASP A 10 -32.86 16.33 -33.89
C ASP A 10 -31.42 16.43 -34.41
N ASN A 11 -31.08 17.41 -35.26
CA ASN A 11 -29.73 17.62 -35.82
C ASN A 11 -29.10 16.32 -36.34
N PRO A 12 -29.64 15.69 -37.39
CA PRO A 12 -29.15 14.42 -37.89
C PRO A 12 -27.73 14.56 -38.46
N ILE A 13 -26.91 13.55 -38.26
CA ILE A 13 -25.56 13.44 -38.79
C ILE A 13 -25.64 13.29 -40.32
N ILE A 14 -25.05 14.24 -41.05
CA ILE A 14 -24.96 14.23 -42.52
C ILE A 14 -23.59 13.85 -43.04
N PHE A 15 -22.57 13.90 -42.19
CA PHE A 15 -21.21 13.49 -42.51
C PHE A 15 -20.52 12.95 -41.27
N ALA A 16 -19.77 11.86 -41.42
CA ALA A 16 -18.89 11.28 -40.39
C ALA A 16 -17.56 10.88 -41.04
N ASN A 17 -16.43 11.26 -40.44
CA ASN A 17 -15.12 10.82 -40.94
C ASN A 17 -14.74 9.44 -40.36
N ASP A 18 -13.74 8.79 -40.96
CA ASP A 18 -13.32 7.44 -40.60
C ASP A 18 -12.83 7.34 -39.14
N SER A 19 -12.20 8.40 -38.61
CA SER A 19 -11.78 8.43 -37.20
C SER A 19 -12.97 8.38 -36.24
N PHE A 20 -14.09 9.05 -36.55
CA PHE A 20 -15.32 8.95 -35.75
C PHE A 20 -15.94 7.56 -35.83
N LEU A 21 -15.99 6.97 -37.04
CA LEU A 21 -16.50 5.62 -37.24
C LEU A 21 -15.66 4.58 -36.48
N SER A 22 -14.32 4.69 -36.57
CA SER A 22 -13.40 3.83 -35.81
C SER A 22 -13.53 4.01 -34.30
N LEU A 23 -13.74 5.23 -33.82
CA LEU A 23 -13.92 5.51 -32.40
C LEU A 23 -15.22 4.91 -31.84
N THR A 24 -16.30 5.00 -32.61
CA THR A 24 -17.65 4.62 -32.16
C THR A 24 -18.02 3.19 -32.50
N GLY A 25 -17.33 2.57 -33.48
CA GLY A 25 -17.59 1.22 -33.96
C GLY A 25 -18.82 1.11 -34.88
N TYR A 26 -19.44 2.23 -35.27
CA TYR A 26 -20.58 2.24 -36.19
C TYR A 26 -20.10 2.36 -37.62
N ASP A 27 -20.82 1.68 -38.54
CA ASP A 27 -20.63 1.88 -39.97
C ASP A 27 -21.21 3.22 -40.42
N ARG A 28 -20.72 3.75 -41.55
CA ARG A 28 -21.13 5.06 -42.06
C ARG A 28 -22.64 5.14 -42.30
N GLU A 29 -23.20 4.11 -42.89
CA GLU A 29 -24.65 4.02 -43.19
C GLU A 29 -25.51 3.99 -41.92
N GLU A 30 -24.97 3.44 -40.84
CA GLU A 30 -25.65 3.40 -39.53
C GLU A 30 -25.55 4.72 -38.75
N ALA A 31 -24.50 5.48 -38.97
CA ALA A 31 -24.28 6.76 -38.31
C ALA A 31 -25.04 7.92 -39.00
N LEU A 32 -25.12 7.90 -40.33
CA LEU A 32 -25.82 8.94 -41.11
C LEU A 32 -27.33 8.92 -40.82
N GLY A 33 -27.92 10.10 -40.66
CA GLY A 33 -29.34 10.26 -40.35
C GLY A 33 -29.70 10.04 -38.87
N LYS A 34 -28.75 9.60 -38.03
CA LYS A 34 -28.98 9.48 -36.58
C LYS A 34 -28.87 10.87 -35.91
N SER A 35 -29.68 11.07 -34.89
CA SER A 35 -29.51 12.24 -34.01
C SER A 35 -28.10 12.25 -33.43
N PHE A 36 -27.53 13.43 -33.28
CA PHE A 36 -26.21 13.62 -32.64
C PHE A 36 -26.08 12.91 -31.28
N ASN A 37 -27.18 12.82 -30.53
CA ASN A 37 -27.19 12.25 -29.19
C ASN A 37 -27.29 10.70 -29.15
N PHE A 38 -27.30 10.01 -30.32
CA PHE A 38 -27.52 8.55 -30.36
C PHE A 38 -26.41 7.73 -29.65
N LEU A 39 -25.22 8.31 -29.47
CA LEU A 39 -24.09 7.68 -28.78
C LEU A 39 -24.16 7.78 -27.26
N MET A 40 -25.08 8.55 -26.73
CA MET A 40 -25.13 8.77 -25.29
C MET A 40 -25.40 7.48 -24.53
N ALA A 41 -24.57 7.17 -23.55
CA ALA A 41 -24.78 6.05 -22.66
C ALA A 41 -26.08 6.27 -21.88
N HIS A 42 -26.83 5.18 -21.61
CA HIS A 42 -28.02 5.24 -20.76
C HIS A 42 -27.63 5.78 -19.38
N GLY A 43 -28.19 6.93 -19.00
CA GLY A 43 -27.84 7.64 -17.76
C GLY A 43 -26.80 8.73 -17.94
N ALA A 44 -26.63 9.26 -19.15
CA ALA A 44 -25.86 10.49 -19.35
C ALA A 44 -26.33 11.54 -18.34
N ASP A 45 -25.39 12.09 -17.60
CA ASP A 45 -25.65 13.10 -16.56
C ASP A 45 -26.43 14.27 -17.17
N ALA A 46 -27.55 14.67 -16.53
CA ALA A 46 -28.35 15.81 -16.99
C ALA A 46 -27.50 17.09 -17.10
N GLU A 47 -26.46 17.22 -16.31
CA GLU A 47 -25.51 18.33 -16.38
C GLU A 47 -24.62 18.27 -17.62
N ALA A 48 -24.20 17.06 -18.07
CA ALA A 48 -23.46 16.90 -19.31
C ALA A 48 -24.33 17.22 -20.53
N LEU A 49 -25.59 16.80 -20.51
CA LEU A 49 -26.58 17.16 -21.54
C LEU A 49 -26.77 18.67 -21.65
N ALA A 50 -27.00 19.35 -20.52
CA ALA A 50 -27.19 20.80 -20.49
C ALA A 50 -25.92 21.54 -21.00
N ARG A 51 -24.71 21.03 -20.72
CA ARG A 51 -23.47 21.59 -21.25
C ARG A 51 -23.36 21.43 -22.76
N ILE A 52 -23.72 20.28 -23.31
CA ILE A 52 -23.78 20.05 -24.75
C ILE A 52 -24.79 20.99 -25.41
N GLU A 53 -25.98 21.12 -24.84
CA GLU A 53 -27.00 22.05 -25.34
C GLU A 53 -26.49 23.50 -25.33
N ALA A 54 -25.78 23.92 -24.29
CA ALA A 54 -25.13 25.24 -24.23
C ALA A 54 -24.03 25.45 -25.29
N GLU A 55 -23.35 24.38 -25.72
CA GLU A 55 -22.40 24.46 -26.84
C GLU A 55 -23.11 24.65 -28.19
N PHE A 56 -24.28 24.01 -28.40
CA PHE A 56 -25.11 24.23 -29.60
C PHE A 56 -25.59 25.69 -29.69
N ASP A 57 -25.91 26.32 -28.57
CA ASP A 57 -26.34 27.71 -28.51
C ASP A 57 -25.18 28.71 -28.65
N GLY A 58 -23.92 28.23 -28.69
CA GLY A 58 -22.71 29.03 -28.77
C GLY A 58 -22.39 29.80 -27.48
N SER A 59 -23.01 29.47 -26.36
CA SER A 59 -22.79 30.10 -25.06
C SER A 59 -21.63 29.50 -24.28
N SER A 60 -21.07 28.37 -24.71
CA SER A 60 -19.89 27.71 -24.16
C SER A 60 -18.81 27.53 -25.24
N SER A 61 -17.54 27.71 -24.87
CA SER A 61 -16.40 27.58 -25.80
C SER A 61 -15.35 26.55 -25.35
N GLY A 62 -15.71 25.68 -24.40
CA GLY A 62 -14.73 24.75 -23.86
C GLY A 62 -15.19 23.32 -23.85
N GLY A 63 -14.88 22.48 -24.73
CA GLY A 63 -15.28 21.08 -24.93
C GLY A 63 -15.86 20.34 -23.70
N THR A 64 -16.96 19.67 -23.88
CA THR A 64 -17.66 18.94 -22.82
C THR A 64 -17.18 17.49 -22.77
N GLU A 65 -16.76 17.03 -21.58
CA GLU A 65 -16.39 15.62 -21.38
C GLU A 65 -17.65 14.79 -21.13
N VAL A 66 -17.87 13.77 -21.96
CA VAL A 66 -19.06 12.90 -21.92
C VAL A 66 -18.68 11.44 -22.03
N LEU A 67 -19.40 10.60 -21.29
CA LEU A 67 -19.32 9.16 -21.42
C LEU A 67 -20.25 8.69 -22.53
N TYR A 68 -19.70 8.11 -23.56
CA TYR A 68 -20.40 7.55 -24.71
C TYR A 68 -20.34 6.02 -24.72
N ARG A 69 -21.25 5.40 -25.51
CA ARG A 69 -21.26 3.95 -25.73
C ARG A 69 -20.99 3.63 -27.19
N ARG A 70 -20.04 2.71 -27.42
CA ARG A 70 -19.76 2.17 -28.74
C ARG A 70 -20.83 1.17 -29.19
N LYS A 71 -20.83 0.81 -30.45
CA LYS A 71 -21.73 -0.20 -31.04
C LYS A 71 -21.63 -1.57 -30.34
N ASP A 72 -20.45 -1.97 -29.89
CA ASP A 72 -20.21 -3.22 -29.17
C ASP A 72 -20.66 -3.19 -27.70
N GLY A 73 -21.21 -2.08 -27.23
CA GLY A 73 -21.65 -1.87 -25.86
C GLY A 73 -20.57 -1.37 -24.91
N SER A 74 -19.31 -1.30 -25.32
CA SER A 74 -18.24 -0.72 -24.51
C SER A 74 -18.41 0.79 -24.34
N GLU A 75 -17.92 1.34 -23.23
CA GLU A 75 -18.01 2.78 -22.93
C GLU A 75 -16.66 3.46 -23.18
N PHE A 76 -16.72 4.73 -23.56
CA PHE A 76 -15.54 5.55 -23.75
C PHE A 76 -15.81 7.00 -23.37
N TRP A 77 -14.81 7.66 -22.79
CA TRP A 77 -14.86 9.09 -22.51
C TRP A 77 -14.42 9.88 -23.73
N ALA A 78 -15.18 10.89 -24.11
CA ALA A 78 -14.76 11.83 -25.14
C ALA A 78 -14.95 13.28 -24.71
N ALA A 79 -13.98 14.13 -25.04
CA ALA A 79 -14.22 15.56 -25.09
C ALA A 79 -14.84 15.89 -26.43
N VAL A 80 -15.99 16.53 -26.40
CA VAL A 80 -16.75 16.97 -27.58
C VAL A 80 -16.67 18.47 -27.69
N PHE A 81 -16.31 18.97 -28.88
CA PHE A 81 -16.29 20.39 -29.23
C PHE A 81 -17.30 20.59 -30.35
N ILE A 82 -18.27 21.46 -30.13
CA ILE A 82 -19.32 21.76 -31.09
C ILE A 82 -19.17 23.21 -31.55
N SER A 83 -19.30 23.45 -32.85
CA SER A 83 -19.24 24.77 -33.44
C SER A 83 -20.31 24.93 -34.51
N PRO A 84 -21.10 26.02 -34.47
CA PRO A 84 -22.09 26.28 -35.52
C PRO A 84 -21.42 26.72 -36.81
N VAL A 85 -21.95 26.23 -37.94
CA VAL A 85 -21.61 26.65 -39.28
C VAL A 85 -22.76 27.49 -39.78
N ARG A 86 -22.45 28.73 -40.20
CA ARG A 86 -23.47 29.70 -40.62
C ARG A 86 -23.38 29.98 -42.12
N ASP A 87 -24.51 30.28 -42.70
CA ASP A 87 -24.59 30.75 -44.11
C ASP A 87 -24.21 32.24 -44.24
N ALA A 88 -24.30 32.77 -45.47
CA ALA A 88 -24.01 34.18 -45.77
C ALA A 88 -24.99 35.16 -45.10
N SER A 89 -26.15 34.71 -44.68
CA SER A 89 -27.19 35.48 -43.98
C SER A 89 -26.97 35.50 -42.46
N GLY A 90 -26.07 34.63 -41.94
CA GLY A 90 -25.78 34.49 -40.52
C GLY A 90 -26.59 33.39 -39.84
N ASP A 91 -27.45 32.68 -40.55
CA ASP A 91 -28.28 31.61 -40.03
C ASP A 91 -27.45 30.32 -39.87
N ILE A 92 -27.68 29.56 -38.77
CA ILE A 92 -27.00 28.28 -38.55
C ILE A 92 -27.62 27.25 -39.47
N ILE A 93 -26.77 26.67 -40.35
CA ILE A 93 -27.18 25.61 -41.28
C ILE A 93 -26.65 24.25 -40.92
N GLN A 94 -25.55 24.19 -40.18
CA GLN A 94 -24.91 22.92 -39.73
C GLN A 94 -24.23 23.13 -38.41
N TYR A 95 -23.98 22.01 -37.69
CA TYR A 95 -23.00 22.00 -36.62
C TYR A 95 -21.84 21.09 -36.98
N PHE A 96 -20.63 21.57 -36.70
CA PHE A 96 -19.42 20.77 -36.71
C PHE A 96 -19.18 20.26 -35.31
N ALA A 97 -18.94 18.93 -35.12
CA ALA A 97 -18.53 18.35 -33.86
C ALA A 97 -17.26 17.51 -34.01
N SER A 98 -16.29 17.75 -33.14
CA SER A 98 -15.09 16.94 -33.04
C SER A 98 -15.08 16.18 -31.71
N PHE A 99 -14.50 14.98 -31.73
CA PHE A 99 -14.41 14.08 -30.59
C PHE A 99 -12.94 13.75 -30.35
N ALA A 100 -12.48 13.95 -29.13
CA ALA A 100 -11.18 13.50 -28.65
C ALA A 100 -11.39 12.38 -27.64
N ASP A 101 -10.86 11.17 -27.91
CA ASP A 101 -10.94 10.05 -26.97
C ASP A 101 -10.07 10.34 -25.72
N LEU A 102 -10.71 10.42 -24.58
CA LEU A 102 -10.09 10.65 -23.27
C LEU A 102 -10.04 9.37 -22.42
N THR A 103 -10.47 8.22 -22.93
CA THR A 103 -10.63 6.98 -22.14
C THR A 103 -9.35 6.64 -21.42
N LYS A 104 -8.22 6.56 -22.16
CA LYS A 104 -6.93 6.26 -21.58
C LYS A 104 -6.50 7.30 -20.53
N HIS A 105 -6.75 8.58 -20.80
CA HIS A 105 -6.42 9.66 -19.84
C HIS A 105 -7.20 9.52 -18.55
N LYS A 106 -8.51 9.23 -18.62
CA LYS A 106 -9.34 8.98 -17.43
C LYS A 106 -8.94 7.73 -16.66
N GLU A 107 -8.57 6.65 -17.36
CA GLU A 107 -8.05 5.44 -16.73
C GLU A 107 -6.73 5.71 -15.98
N ASP A 108 -5.81 6.45 -16.61
CA ASP A 108 -4.53 6.83 -15.98
C ASP A 108 -4.74 7.78 -14.79
N GLU A 109 -5.70 8.70 -14.86
CA GLU A 109 -6.08 9.59 -13.76
C GLU A 109 -6.62 8.80 -12.57
N VAL A 110 -7.56 7.86 -12.80
CA VAL A 110 -8.12 6.99 -11.75
C VAL A 110 -7.01 6.13 -11.12
N ARG A 111 -6.15 5.53 -11.95
CA ARG A 111 -5.00 4.74 -11.49
C ARG A 111 -4.05 5.58 -10.61
N SER A 112 -3.70 6.79 -11.07
CA SER A 112 -2.85 7.71 -10.30
C SER A 112 -3.48 8.07 -8.95
N ARG A 113 -4.78 8.36 -8.93
CA ARG A 113 -5.50 8.69 -7.70
C ARG A 113 -5.49 7.53 -6.71
N MET A 114 -5.75 6.31 -7.18
CA MET A 114 -5.67 5.11 -6.34
C MET A 114 -4.28 4.91 -5.74
N LEU A 115 -3.21 5.12 -6.51
CA LEU A 115 -1.83 5.02 -6.02
C LEU A 115 -1.52 6.09 -4.97
N ILE A 116 -1.97 7.33 -5.17
CA ILE A 116 -1.80 8.43 -4.21
C ILE A 116 -2.54 8.12 -2.90
N ASP A 117 -3.76 7.60 -2.97
CA ASP A 117 -4.55 7.23 -1.79
C ASP A 117 -3.89 6.09 -1.02
N GLU A 118 -3.35 5.08 -1.71
CA GLU A 118 -2.60 4.00 -1.08
C GLU A 118 -1.32 4.52 -0.40
N LEU A 119 -0.55 5.39 -1.07
CA LEU A 119 0.64 6.01 -0.49
C LEU A 119 0.30 6.84 0.76
N ASN A 120 -0.77 7.63 0.71
CA ASN A 120 -1.25 8.41 1.85
C ASN A 120 -1.64 7.52 3.04
N HIS A 121 -2.31 6.39 2.77
CA HIS A 121 -2.66 5.42 3.81
C HIS A 121 -1.41 4.81 4.46
N ARG A 122 -0.42 4.39 3.66
CA ARG A 122 0.86 3.86 4.16
C ARG A 122 1.64 4.91 4.97
N PHE A 123 1.67 6.14 4.50
CA PHE A 123 2.32 7.26 5.21
C PHE A 123 1.69 7.51 6.59
N LYS A 124 0.35 7.53 6.68
CA LYS A 124 -0.37 7.65 7.95
C LYS A 124 -0.03 6.50 8.91
N ASN A 125 0.05 5.26 8.41
CA ASN A 125 0.41 4.11 9.23
C ASN A 125 1.84 4.23 9.79
N THR A 126 2.80 4.64 8.97
CA THR A 126 4.19 4.87 9.40
C THR A 126 4.28 5.96 10.45
N LEU A 127 3.57 7.10 10.27
CA LEU A 127 3.51 8.17 11.27
C LEU A 127 2.91 7.70 12.59
N SER A 128 1.84 6.89 12.54
CA SER A 128 1.23 6.32 13.76
C SER A 128 2.21 5.42 14.51
N THR A 129 3.02 4.63 13.79
CA THR A 129 4.07 3.81 14.39
C THR A 129 5.15 4.67 15.05
N VAL A 130 5.61 5.74 14.38
CA VAL A 130 6.58 6.71 14.95
C VAL A 130 6.02 7.35 16.21
N GLN A 131 4.77 7.83 16.17
CA GLN A 131 4.10 8.39 17.35
C GLN A 131 4.05 7.38 18.50
N SER A 132 3.70 6.13 18.23
CA SER A 132 3.66 5.07 19.24
C SER A 132 5.03 4.83 19.85
N ILE A 133 6.10 4.78 19.06
CA ILE A 133 7.49 4.66 19.53
C ILE A 133 7.83 5.80 20.50
N VAL A 134 7.54 7.05 20.12
CA VAL A 134 7.83 8.22 20.94
C VAL A 134 7.03 8.20 22.24
N TRP A 135 5.71 8.06 22.17
CA TRP A 135 4.83 8.02 23.35
C TRP A 135 5.20 6.90 24.31
N GLN A 136 5.47 5.71 23.80
CA GLN A 136 5.86 4.58 24.61
C GLN A 136 7.21 4.84 25.30
N THR A 137 8.19 5.42 24.61
CA THR A 137 9.50 5.72 25.18
C THR A 137 9.41 6.75 26.30
N LEU A 138 8.65 7.82 26.09
CA LEU A 138 8.45 8.88 27.09
C LEU A 138 7.75 8.42 28.37
N ARG A 139 6.97 7.34 28.31
CA ARG A 139 6.26 6.76 29.47
C ARG A 139 7.13 5.83 30.31
N THR A 140 8.30 5.46 29.83
CA THR A 140 9.13 4.40 30.47
C THR A 140 10.35 4.91 31.19
N THR A 141 10.89 6.03 30.80
CA THR A 141 12.03 6.66 31.43
C THR A 141 11.93 8.16 31.35
N THR A 142 12.49 8.84 32.34
CA THR A 142 12.63 10.30 32.40
C THR A 142 14.07 10.75 32.11
N ASP A 143 15.00 9.80 31.96
CA ASP A 143 16.38 10.13 31.60
C ASP A 143 16.47 10.55 30.13
N PRO A 144 16.87 11.80 29.82
CA PRO A 144 16.94 12.31 28.45
C PRO A 144 17.88 11.52 27.55
N MET A 145 18.97 10.97 28.06
CA MET A 145 19.93 10.20 27.29
C MET A 145 19.38 8.83 26.94
N ALA A 146 18.70 8.16 27.88
CA ALA A 146 18.04 6.89 27.65
C ALA A 146 16.85 7.04 26.66
N ILE A 147 16.09 8.13 26.75
CA ILE A 147 15.01 8.48 25.81
C ILE A 147 15.57 8.59 24.39
N ARG A 148 16.63 9.42 24.22
CA ARG A 148 17.23 9.63 22.90
C ARG A 148 17.72 8.33 22.29
N GLN A 149 18.54 7.56 23.01
CA GLN A 149 19.08 6.28 22.52
C GLN A 149 17.99 5.29 22.13
N SER A 150 16.92 5.21 22.92
CA SER A 150 15.80 4.30 22.66
C SER A 150 15.02 4.72 21.42
N ILE A 151 14.75 6.02 21.24
CA ILE A 151 14.06 6.52 20.04
C ILE A 151 14.94 6.31 18.80
N GLU A 152 16.23 6.67 18.85
CA GLU A 152 17.18 6.49 17.74
C GLU A 152 17.23 5.02 17.29
N SER A 153 17.42 4.09 18.21
CA SER A 153 17.49 2.65 17.92
C SER A 153 16.23 2.14 17.22
N ARG A 154 15.04 2.54 17.67
CA ARG A 154 13.77 2.10 17.12
C ARG A 154 13.42 2.74 15.78
N LEU A 155 13.73 4.03 15.62
CA LEU A 155 13.54 4.68 14.32
C LEU A 155 14.48 4.06 13.29
N PHE A 156 15.69 3.68 13.70
CA PHE A 156 16.61 2.96 12.82
C PHE A 156 16.07 1.57 12.43
N ALA A 157 15.54 0.79 13.40
CA ALA A 157 14.88 -0.48 13.12
C ALA A 157 13.67 -0.32 12.20
N LEU A 158 12.84 0.72 12.42
CA LEU A 158 11.71 1.05 11.58
C LEU A 158 12.14 1.36 10.14
N SER A 159 13.21 2.17 9.96
CA SER A 159 13.74 2.52 8.65
C SER A 159 14.21 1.27 7.88
N ARG A 160 14.97 0.38 8.52
CA ARG A 160 15.45 -0.87 7.89
C ARG A 160 14.30 -1.78 7.47
N SER A 161 13.32 -1.95 8.35
CA SER A 161 12.14 -2.76 8.03
C SER A 161 11.33 -2.15 6.87
N HIS A 162 11.27 -0.82 6.79
CA HIS A 162 10.65 -0.13 5.67
C HIS A 162 11.40 -0.39 4.36
N ASP A 163 12.74 -0.38 4.39
CA ASP A 163 13.58 -0.67 3.22
C ASP A 163 13.41 -2.14 2.77
N LEU A 164 13.35 -3.09 3.71
CA LEU A 164 13.06 -4.49 3.43
C LEU A 164 11.68 -4.63 2.76
N LEU A 165 10.63 -4.06 3.34
CA LEU A 165 9.28 -4.11 2.80
C LEU A 165 9.16 -3.42 1.44
N THR A 166 9.93 -2.37 1.19
CA THR A 166 9.97 -1.69 -0.11
C THR A 166 10.58 -2.61 -1.17
N ARG A 167 11.66 -3.33 -0.87
CA ARG A 167 12.25 -4.34 -1.76
C ARG A 167 11.25 -5.46 -2.09
N GLU A 168 10.46 -5.88 -1.12
CA GLU A 168 9.41 -6.89 -1.22
C GLU A 168 8.07 -6.35 -1.74
N LYS A 169 8.04 -5.14 -2.33
CA LYS A 169 6.85 -4.46 -2.90
C LYS A 169 5.68 -4.33 -1.91
N TRP A 170 5.96 -4.35 -0.62
CA TRP A 170 4.94 -4.28 0.44
C TRP A 170 3.90 -5.42 0.44
N GLU A 171 4.17 -6.52 -0.20
CA GLU A 171 3.26 -7.67 -0.20
C GLU A 171 3.45 -8.52 1.07
N SER A 172 4.66 -8.93 1.34
CA SER A 172 5.04 -9.70 2.54
C SER A 172 6.56 -9.77 2.66
N ALA A 173 7.09 -10.11 3.84
CA ALA A 173 8.52 -10.34 4.04
C ALA A 173 8.77 -11.71 4.68
N GLY A 174 9.85 -12.37 4.31
CA GLY A 174 10.28 -13.64 4.86
C GLY A 174 10.84 -13.48 6.28
N LEU A 175 10.56 -14.42 7.18
CA LEU A 175 11.01 -14.35 8.56
C LEU A 175 12.53 -14.39 8.68
N LEU A 176 13.21 -15.18 7.82
CA LEU A 176 14.67 -15.18 7.75
C LEU A 176 15.21 -13.81 7.37
N ASP A 177 14.61 -13.16 6.35
CA ASP A 177 15.04 -11.85 5.88
C ASP A 177 14.82 -10.77 6.94
N ILE A 178 13.66 -10.84 7.64
CA ILE A 178 13.34 -9.96 8.78
C ILE A 178 14.38 -10.12 9.90
N ALA A 179 14.73 -11.37 10.26
CA ALA A 179 15.67 -11.64 11.32
C ALA A 179 17.09 -11.16 10.95
N HIS A 180 17.56 -11.49 9.76
CA HIS A 180 18.87 -11.04 9.27
C HIS A 180 18.96 -9.51 9.20
N ASP A 181 17.94 -8.86 8.62
CA ASP A 181 17.92 -7.40 8.47
C ASP A 181 17.88 -6.69 9.84
N ALA A 182 17.07 -7.16 10.78
CA ALA A 182 16.98 -6.59 12.13
C ALA A 182 18.26 -6.77 12.94
N LEU A 183 19.01 -7.86 12.73
CA LEU A 183 20.19 -8.22 13.51
C LEU A 183 21.51 -7.80 12.86
N GLU A 184 21.50 -7.30 11.64
CA GLU A 184 22.69 -6.83 10.93
C GLU A 184 23.52 -5.79 11.75
N PRO A 185 22.92 -4.79 12.42
CA PRO A 185 23.65 -3.86 13.26
C PRO A 185 24.39 -4.51 14.44
N PHE A 186 24.01 -5.72 14.80
CA PHE A 186 24.58 -6.49 15.91
C PHE A 186 25.63 -7.50 15.46
N GLY A 187 25.90 -7.56 14.14
CA GLY A 187 26.98 -8.31 13.51
C GLY A 187 26.62 -9.73 13.10
N VAL A 188 25.35 -10.02 12.77
CA VAL A 188 24.88 -11.35 12.34
C VAL A 188 25.61 -11.82 11.07
N SER A 189 25.92 -10.92 10.13
CA SER A 189 26.65 -11.23 8.89
C SER A 189 28.15 -10.89 8.97
N GLY A 190 28.65 -10.51 10.13
CA GLY A 190 30.01 -9.97 10.31
C GLY A 190 30.73 -10.54 11.52
N GLY A 191 31.33 -9.67 12.32
CA GLY A 191 32.23 -10.06 13.43
C GLY A 191 31.61 -10.86 14.59
N ARG A 192 30.30 -11.16 14.55
CA ARG A 192 29.59 -12.01 15.51
C ARG A 192 28.74 -13.10 14.85
N ALA A 193 29.01 -13.39 13.58
CA ALA A 193 28.24 -14.41 12.84
C ALA A 193 28.22 -15.78 13.56
N ASP A 194 29.31 -16.16 14.22
CA ASP A 194 29.41 -17.41 14.98
C ASP A 194 28.63 -17.37 16.31
N ARG A 195 28.14 -16.21 16.72
CA ARG A 195 27.49 -15.99 18.01
C ARG A 195 25.99 -15.74 17.91
N ILE A 196 25.49 -15.52 16.70
CA ILE A 196 24.06 -15.32 16.43
C ILE A 196 23.65 -16.36 15.40
N MET A 197 22.99 -17.41 15.87
CA MET A 197 22.49 -18.50 15.01
C MET A 197 21.00 -18.32 14.75
N ILE A 198 20.60 -18.43 13.48
CA ILE A 198 19.20 -18.29 13.06
C ILE A 198 18.84 -19.55 12.27
N THR A 199 17.77 -20.22 12.69
CA THR A 199 17.32 -21.48 12.09
C THR A 199 15.80 -21.57 12.01
N GLY A 200 15.28 -21.91 10.84
CA GLY A 200 13.84 -22.13 10.61
C GLY A 200 13.47 -21.99 9.13
N GLU A 201 12.25 -22.33 8.80
CA GLU A 201 11.70 -22.15 7.45
C GLU A 201 11.44 -20.66 7.15
N ASN A 202 11.62 -20.22 5.91
CA ASN A 202 11.34 -18.84 5.52
C ASN A 202 9.83 -18.59 5.34
N ILE A 203 9.14 -18.34 6.44
CA ILE A 203 7.70 -18.07 6.49
C ILE A 203 7.46 -16.60 6.17
N ARG A 204 6.50 -16.31 5.30
CA ARG A 204 6.20 -14.94 4.90
C ARG A 204 5.12 -14.30 5.78
N PHE A 205 5.38 -13.08 6.22
CA PHE A 205 4.49 -12.28 7.05
C PHE A 205 4.00 -11.03 6.32
N PRO A 206 2.75 -10.60 6.54
CA PRO A 206 2.26 -9.33 6.01
C PRO A 206 3.05 -8.15 6.62
N PRO A 207 3.07 -6.97 5.97
CA PRO A 207 3.93 -5.86 6.33
C PRO A 207 3.84 -5.43 7.79
N LYS A 208 2.63 -5.38 8.35
CA LYS A 208 2.40 -5.00 9.74
C LYS A 208 3.06 -5.97 10.74
N ALA A 209 2.92 -7.26 10.50
CA ALA A 209 3.53 -8.30 11.33
C ALA A 209 5.06 -8.33 11.16
N ALA A 210 5.56 -8.19 9.92
CA ALA A 210 6.99 -8.11 9.63
C ALA A 210 7.67 -6.96 10.41
N LEU A 211 7.04 -5.78 10.42
CA LEU A 211 7.51 -4.62 11.16
C LEU A 211 7.55 -4.89 12.68
N ALA A 212 6.48 -5.46 13.22
CA ALA A 212 6.39 -5.78 14.65
C ALA A 212 7.47 -6.78 15.09
N ILE A 213 7.70 -7.84 14.30
CA ILE A 213 8.75 -8.85 14.54
C ILE A 213 10.15 -8.22 14.45
N SER A 214 10.40 -7.36 13.46
CA SER A 214 11.69 -6.69 13.31
C SER A 214 12.02 -5.78 14.51
N ILE A 215 11.03 -5.01 15.00
CA ILE A 215 11.18 -4.21 16.21
C ILE A 215 11.47 -5.11 17.42
N ALA A 216 10.80 -6.25 17.53
CA ALA A 216 11.04 -7.20 18.62
C ALA A 216 12.46 -7.75 18.59
N PHE A 217 12.97 -8.20 17.44
CA PHE A 217 14.35 -8.67 17.32
C PHE A 217 15.37 -7.56 17.66
N ASN A 218 15.11 -6.34 17.21
CA ASN A 218 15.98 -5.20 17.56
C ASN A 218 15.99 -4.91 19.07
N GLU A 219 14.84 -4.98 19.75
CA GLU A 219 14.75 -4.80 21.21
C GLU A 219 15.48 -5.93 21.95
N LEU A 220 15.27 -7.19 21.55
CA LEU A 220 15.96 -8.35 22.14
C LEU A 220 17.47 -8.22 21.94
N ALA A 221 17.94 -7.90 20.74
CA ALA A 221 19.35 -7.74 20.45
C ALA A 221 19.99 -6.55 21.20
N THR A 222 19.27 -5.43 21.31
CA THR A 222 19.71 -4.29 22.11
C THR A 222 19.88 -4.66 23.59
N ASN A 223 18.93 -5.43 24.15
CA ASN A 223 19.01 -5.92 25.52
C ASN A 223 20.17 -6.92 25.69
N ALA A 224 20.35 -7.83 24.73
CA ALA A 224 21.47 -8.78 24.74
C ALA A 224 22.83 -8.05 24.71
N MET A 225 22.95 -6.96 23.95
CA MET A 225 24.17 -6.13 23.92
C MET A 225 24.41 -5.35 25.21
N LYS A 226 23.37 -4.84 25.84
CA LYS A 226 23.51 -4.01 27.06
C LYS A 226 23.64 -4.83 28.34
N TYR A 227 22.88 -5.92 28.42
CA TYR A 227 22.68 -6.64 29.68
C TYR A 227 22.82 -8.17 29.57
N GLY A 228 22.73 -8.73 28.34
CA GLY A 228 22.65 -10.16 28.09
C GLY A 228 23.89 -10.76 27.40
N ALA A 229 23.65 -11.78 26.60
CA ALA A 229 24.67 -12.63 26.01
C ALA A 229 25.71 -11.91 25.13
N LEU A 230 25.34 -10.82 24.47
CA LEU A 230 26.27 -10.08 23.61
C LEU A 230 27.08 -9.00 24.36
N SER A 231 26.85 -8.79 25.65
CA SER A 231 27.59 -7.81 26.47
C SER A 231 29.04 -8.26 26.77
N ASN A 232 29.36 -9.52 26.61
CA ASN A 232 30.71 -10.08 26.73
C ASN A 232 31.17 -10.77 25.44
N ALA A 233 32.37 -11.36 25.44
CA ALA A 233 32.94 -12.01 24.25
C ALA A 233 32.47 -13.48 24.07
N ALA A 234 31.96 -14.14 25.10
CA ALA A 234 31.66 -15.57 25.09
C ALA A 234 30.20 -15.92 24.83
N GLY A 235 29.28 -15.00 25.07
CA GLY A 235 27.87 -15.28 24.96
C GLY A 235 27.37 -15.39 23.54
N SER A 236 26.30 -16.14 23.34
CA SER A 236 25.68 -16.41 22.04
C SER A 236 24.15 -16.35 22.12
N ILE A 237 23.55 -16.20 20.96
CA ILE A 237 22.10 -16.15 20.76
C ILE A 237 21.71 -17.25 19.77
N LEU A 238 20.71 -18.03 20.10
CA LEU A 238 20.02 -18.96 19.19
C LEU A 238 18.60 -18.48 18.95
N ILE A 239 18.25 -18.30 17.69
CA ILE A 239 16.90 -17.96 17.24
C ILE A 239 16.43 -19.14 16.38
N GLU A 240 15.38 -19.80 16.83
CA GLU A 240 14.85 -20.95 16.12
C GLU A 240 13.31 -20.89 16.09
N TRP A 241 12.73 -21.43 15.03
CA TRP A 241 11.28 -21.56 14.96
C TRP A 241 10.83 -22.77 14.17
N THR A 242 9.63 -23.19 14.51
CA THR A 242 8.90 -24.27 13.84
C THR A 242 7.47 -23.87 13.59
N THR A 243 6.79 -24.56 12.68
CA THR A 243 5.36 -24.41 12.46
C THR A 243 4.62 -25.64 12.99
N GLU A 244 3.53 -25.41 13.71
CA GLU A 244 2.63 -26.45 14.18
C GLU A 244 1.23 -26.25 13.62
N THR A 245 0.53 -27.38 13.40
CA THR A 245 -0.88 -27.34 13.01
C THR A 245 -1.73 -27.58 14.24
N ALA A 246 -2.44 -26.53 14.68
CA ALA A 246 -3.41 -26.60 15.76
C ALA A 246 -4.85 -26.65 15.21
N PRO A 247 -5.86 -27.01 16.02
CA PRO A 247 -7.26 -27.02 15.57
C PRO A 247 -7.77 -25.68 15.04
N ALA A 248 -7.21 -24.56 15.52
CA ALA A 248 -7.55 -23.20 15.10
C ALA A 248 -6.77 -22.72 13.86
N GLY A 249 -5.82 -23.50 13.33
CA GLY A 249 -4.97 -23.15 12.19
C GLY A 249 -3.48 -23.38 12.43
N LYS A 250 -2.65 -23.00 11.46
CA LYS A 250 -1.19 -23.08 11.65
C LYS A 250 -0.70 -22.00 12.60
N ARG A 251 0.30 -22.34 13.42
CA ARG A 251 0.97 -21.44 14.36
C ARG A 251 2.47 -21.49 14.15
N LEU A 252 3.13 -20.37 14.37
CA LEU A 252 4.58 -20.26 14.48
C LEU A 252 4.95 -20.31 15.95
N LEU A 253 5.86 -21.20 16.31
CA LEU A 253 6.52 -21.25 17.60
C LEU A 253 7.95 -20.77 17.39
N LEU A 254 8.28 -19.57 17.88
CA LEU A 254 9.62 -18.97 17.78
C LEU A 254 10.23 -18.88 19.16
N SER A 255 11.51 -19.23 19.26
CA SER A 255 12.30 -19.05 20.46
C SER A 255 13.55 -18.23 20.19
N TRP A 256 13.86 -17.32 21.11
CA TRP A 256 15.11 -16.59 21.24
C TRP A 256 15.77 -17.04 22.53
N THR A 257 16.95 -17.60 22.45
CA THR A 257 17.68 -18.13 23.62
C THR A 257 19.06 -17.49 23.72
N GLU A 258 19.33 -16.87 24.84
CA GLU A 258 20.65 -16.31 25.20
C GLU A 258 21.41 -17.28 26.08
N LYS A 259 22.74 -17.44 25.84
CA LYS A 259 23.64 -18.27 26.66
C LYS A 259 25.02 -17.61 26.83
N GLY A 260 25.69 -17.90 27.94
CA GLY A 260 27.06 -17.46 28.17
C GLY A 260 27.25 -15.97 28.46
N GLY A 261 26.14 -15.25 28.69
CA GLY A 261 26.14 -13.88 29.17
C GLY A 261 26.40 -13.77 30.67
N PRO A 262 26.34 -12.54 31.24
CA PRO A 262 26.32 -12.35 32.68
C PRO A 262 25.05 -12.95 33.29
N PRO A 263 25.05 -13.31 34.60
CA PRO A 263 23.85 -13.82 35.25
C PRO A 263 22.68 -12.83 35.12
N VAL A 264 21.54 -13.36 34.63
CA VAL A 264 20.34 -12.56 34.41
C VAL A 264 19.45 -12.61 35.65
N THR A 265 18.98 -11.45 36.07
CA THR A 265 17.96 -11.33 37.13
C THR A 265 16.73 -10.64 36.57
N PRO A 266 15.52 -11.07 36.95
CA PRO A 266 14.31 -10.37 36.54
C PRO A 266 14.38 -8.89 36.93
N PRO A 267 14.03 -7.96 36.04
CA PRO A 267 14.04 -6.54 36.36
C PRO A 267 13.02 -6.25 37.48
N ALA A 268 13.42 -5.48 38.50
CA ALA A 268 12.57 -5.13 39.65
C ALA A 268 11.27 -4.41 39.24
N HIS A 269 11.29 -3.74 38.10
CA HIS A 269 10.11 -3.15 37.45
C HIS A 269 10.14 -3.58 35.98
N GLY A 270 9.02 -4.10 35.47
CA GLY A 270 8.90 -4.47 34.06
C GLY A 270 9.36 -3.33 33.16
N GLY A 271 10.54 -3.50 32.56
CA GLY A 271 11.16 -2.52 31.69
C GLY A 271 10.30 -2.24 30.47
N PHE A 272 10.70 -1.24 29.69
CA PHE A 272 9.98 -0.90 28.47
C PHE A 272 10.04 -2.04 27.45
N GLY A 273 11.23 -2.64 27.24
CA GLY A 273 11.42 -3.73 26.26
C GLY A 273 10.50 -4.93 26.55
N SER A 274 10.36 -5.34 27.83
CA SER A 274 9.46 -6.42 28.21
C SER A 274 7.99 -6.09 27.91
N ARG A 275 7.56 -4.84 28.16
CA ARG A 275 6.17 -4.42 27.85
C ARG A 275 5.89 -4.34 26.34
N VAL A 276 6.86 -3.89 25.53
CA VAL A 276 6.74 -3.89 24.06
C VAL A 276 6.64 -5.31 23.54
N LEU A 277 7.48 -6.21 24.05
CA LEU A 277 7.48 -7.61 23.64
C LEU A 277 6.20 -8.33 24.12
N GLU A 278 5.92 -8.33 25.43
CA GLU A 278 4.81 -9.12 25.99
C GLU A 278 3.41 -8.58 25.66
N ARG A 279 3.25 -7.25 25.52
CA ARG A 279 1.94 -6.64 25.25
C ARG A 279 1.80 -6.08 23.85
N GLY A 280 2.81 -5.33 23.39
CA GLY A 280 2.77 -4.68 22.09
C GLY A 280 2.81 -5.69 20.96
N LEU A 281 3.81 -6.56 20.96
CA LEU A 281 4.00 -7.59 19.95
C LEU A 281 2.87 -8.64 19.97
N ALA A 282 2.50 -9.11 21.18
CA ALA A 282 1.42 -10.07 21.34
C ALA A 282 0.09 -9.54 20.76
N HIS A 283 -0.22 -8.27 20.99
CA HIS A 283 -1.42 -7.64 20.42
C HIS A 283 -1.34 -7.45 18.89
N GLU A 284 -0.18 -7.04 18.38
CA GLU A 284 0.02 -6.81 16.93
C GLU A 284 -0.01 -8.12 16.11
N LEU A 285 0.43 -9.23 16.71
CA LEU A 285 0.53 -10.53 16.06
C LEU A 285 -0.62 -11.49 16.43
N ASP A 286 -1.55 -11.04 17.26
CA ASP A 286 -2.66 -11.86 17.79
C ASP A 286 -2.15 -13.16 18.44
N GLY A 287 -0.97 -13.07 19.08
CA GLY A 287 -0.22 -14.16 19.64
C GLY A 287 0.08 -14.01 21.13
N THR A 288 0.94 -14.86 21.64
CA THR A 288 1.48 -14.78 23.00
C THR A 288 2.99 -14.68 22.97
N VAL A 289 3.54 -13.84 23.87
CA VAL A 289 4.98 -13.67 24.05
C VAL A 289 5.28 -13.87 25.53
N HIS A 290 6.27 -14.69 25.83
CA HIS A 290 6.71 -14.97 27.18
C HIS A 290 8.22 -14.75 27.33
N LEU A 291 8.62 -14.01 28.35
CA LEU A 291 10.01 -13.75 28.72
C LEU A 291 10.36 -14.51 30.00
N ASP A 292 11.29 -15.44 29.89
CA ASP A 292 11.80 -16.24 31.01
C ASP A 292 13.25 -15.82 31.31
N TYR A 293 13.43 -15.18 32.47
CA TYR A 293 14.74 -14.69 32.94
C TYR A 293 15.41 -15.79 33.74
N ARG A 294 16.26 -16.60 33.09
CA ARG A 294 17.01 -17.68 33.72
C ARG A 294 18.39 -17.21 34.15
N PRO A 295 19.00 -17.81 35.18
CA PRO A 295 20.33 -17.44 35.63
C PRO A 295 21.42 -17.54 34.54
N ASP A 296 21.24 -18.40 33.55
CA ASP A 296 22.15 -18.67 32.43
C ASP A 296 21.85 -17.88 31.19
N GLY A 297 20.73 -17.11 31.14
CA GLY A 297 20.37 -16.25 30.02
C GLY A 297 18.86 -16.01 29.89
N LEU A 298 18.48 -15.08 29.01
CA LEU A 298 17.09 -14.81 28.65
C LEU A 298 16.58 -15.84 27.64
N VAL A 299 15.36 -16.33 27.87
CA VAL A 299 14.58 -17.09 26.88
C VAL A 299 13.31 -16.31 26.57
N CYS A 300 13.11 -15.94 25.30
CA CYS A 300 11.86 -15.36 24.84
C CYS A 300 11.17 -16.36 23.91
N THR A 301 9.94 -16.71 24.21
CA THR A 301 9.11 -17.57 23.35
C THR A 301 7.93 -16.78 22.78
N MET A 302 7.63 -17.00 21.51
CA MET A 302 6.51 -16.38 20.80
C MET A 302 5.68 -17.46 20.14
N ASP A 303 4.38 -17.44 20.39
CA ASP A 303 3.40 -18.32 19.75
C ASP A 303 2.41 -17.46 18.97
N ILE A 304 2.50 -17.51 17.65
CA ILE A 304 1.86 -16.58 16.73
C ILE A 304 0.98 -17.35 15.74
N PRO A 305 -0.32 -17.01 15.60
CA PRO A 305 -1.15 -17.61 14.58
C PRO A 305 -0.67 -17.17 13.18
N LEU A 306 -0.56 -18.13 12.26
CA LEU A 306 -0.20 -17.83 10.87
C LEU A 306 -1.46 -17.56 10.05
N PRO A 307 -1.44 -16.55 9.16
CA PRO A 307 -2.57 -16.27 8.28
C PRO A 307 -2.86 -17.47 7.37
N ARG A 308 -4.15 -17.69 7.06
CA ARG A 308 -4.57 -18.74 6.13
C ARG A 308 -3.94 -18.51 4.77
N GLY A 309 -3.03 -19.38 4.35
CA GLY A 309 -2.31 -19.28 3.08
C GLY A 309 -0.81 -18.94 3.19
N ALA A 310 -0.25 -18.80 4.39
CA ALA A 310 1.20 -18.70 4.56
C ALA A 310 1.85 -20.00 4.04
N ARG A 311 2.45 -19.92 2.83
CA ARG A 311 3.27 -21.00 2.26
C ARG A 311 4.72 -20.73 2.63
N GLY A 312 5.42 -21.75 3.12
CA GLY A 312 6.87 -21.75 3.10
C GLY A 312 7.30 -21.64 1.63
N GLY A 313 8.11 -20.68 1.33
CA GLY A 313 8.74 -20.48 0.02
C GLY A 313 9.99 -21.33 -0.11
#